data_75c7185af96edd8bf2dc52ff437ddce5
#
_entry.id   75c7185af96edd8bf2dc52ff437ddce5
#
_cell.length_a   1.000
_cell.length_b   1.000
_cell.length_c   1.000
_cell.angle_alpha   90.00
_cell.angle_beta   90.00
_cell.angle_gamma   90.00
#
_symmetry.space_group_name_H-M   'P 1'
#
loop_
_entity.id
_entity.type
_entity.pdbx_description
1 polymer ?
#
loop_
_entity_poly.entity_id
_entity_poly.type
_entity_poly.pdbx_seq_one_letter_code
_entity_poly.pdbx_strand_id
1 'polypeptide(L)'
;KQLVLSMGINTNDAIISMENLYAINRKLIDPTANRYFAVFEPYVKITLKNLAVPKVVQLYKHPNRKNEIREIKLNKAEVVLEKNDYEANSGKEIRLMGLGNFVLGKGFAEFTDNDLAKAKGFPHLHWLPSDTELKITVLNEDGSELQGLAETGLKDEVSKVVQLERKFFCKIESMENSTLKAIYTSK
;
A
#
# COMPACT_ATOMS: atom_id res chain seq x y z
N LYS A 1 4.48 -21.16 -18.58
CA LYS A 1 3.56 -21.77 -19.53
C LYS A 1 2.68 -20.73 -20.23
N GLN A 2 1.95 -19.85 -19.52
CA GLN A 2 1.09 -18.83 -20.15
C GLN A 2 1.86 -17.82 -21.02
N LEU A 3 3.06 -17.39 -20.62
CA LEU A 3 3.92 -16.54 -21.41
C LEU A 3 4.27 -17.19 -22.77
N VAL A 4 4.70 -18.46 -22.72
CA VAL A 4 5.03 -19.22 -23.95
C VAL A 4 3.81 -19.39 -24.85
N LEU A 5 2.64 -19.66 -24.27
CA LEU A 5 1.39 -19.78 -25.03
C LEU A 5 0.95 -18.45 -25.66
N SER A 6 1.18 -17.31 -24.99
CA SER A 6 0.82 -15.99 -25.50
C SER A 6 1.72 -15.52 -26.65
N MET A 7 2.94 -16.06 -26.75
CA MET A 7 3.89 -15.75 -27.81
C MET A 7 3.68 -16.57 -29.10
N GLY A 8 2.88 -17.66 -28.99
CA GLY A 8 2.70 -18.59 -30.11
C GLY A 8 3.95 -19.44 -30.41
N ILE A 9 3.79 -20.39 -31.31
CA ILE A 9 4.91 -21.17 -31.84
C ILE A 9 5.53 -20.36 -32.99
N ASN A 10 6.66 -19.71 -32.73
CA ASN A 10 7.41 -18.96 -33.75
C ASN A 10 8.83 -19.51 -33.84
N THR A 11 9.37 -19.61 -35.05
CA THR A 11 10.73 -20.08 -35.29
C THR A 11 11.77 -18.97 -35.10
N ASN A 12 11.35 -17.74 -34.87
CA ASN A 12 12.25 -16.60 -34.66
C ASN A 12 12.48 -16.36 -33.15
N ASP A 13 13.66 -15.87 -32.81
CA ASP A 13 14.00 -15.42 -31.46
C ASP A 13 13.03 -14.33 -31.04
N ALA A 14 12.27 -14.57 -29.95
CA ALA A 14 11.36 -13.59 -29.39
C ALA A 14 12.03 -12.87 -28.24
N ILE A 15 12.18 -11.55 -28.35
CA ILE A 15 12.63 -10.70 -27.23
C ILE A 15 11.42 -10.47 -26.31
N ILE A 16 11.49 -11.01 -25.09
CA ILE A 16 10.49 -10.77 -24.06
C ILE A 16 10.95 -9.58 -23.24
N SER A 17 10.19 -8.48 -23.28
CA SER A 17 10.46 -7.38 -22.35
C SER A 17 10.05 -7.77 -20.92
N MET A 18 10.79 -7.27 -19.93
CA MET A 18 10.43 -7.45 -18.51
C MET A 18 9.04 -6.90 -18.20
N GLU A 19 8.63 -5.84 -18.87
CA GLU A 19 7.28 -5.26 -18.76
C GLU A 19 6.17 -6.25 -19.13
N ASN A 20 6.34 -7.01 -20.20
CA ASN A 20 5.39 -8.05 -20.61
C ASN A 20 5.33 -9.19 -19.58
N LEU A 21 6.49 -9.56 -19.03
CA LEU A 21 6.57 -10.56 -17.96
C LEU A 21 5.81 -10.08 -16.71
N TYR A 22 6.03 -8.83 -16.28
CA TYR A 22 5.32 -8.24 -15.14
C TYR A 22 3.81 -8.14 -15.38
N ALA A 23 3.38 -7.74 -16.58
CA ALA A 23 1.97 -7.67 -16.92
C ALA A 23 1.27 -9.03 -16.84
N ILE A 24 1.94 -10.10 -17.30
CA ILE A 24 1.40 -11.47 -17.19
C ILE A 24 1.41 -11.95 -15.73
N ASN A 25 2.51 -11.70 -15.00
CA ASN A 25 2.62 -12.05 -13.58
C ASN A 25 1.50 -11.37 -12.78
N ARG A 26 1.29 -10.08 -12.99
CA ARG A 26 0.21 -9.32 -12.35
C ARG A 26 -1.17 -9.94 -12.58
N LYS A 27 -1.50 -10.33 -13.82
CA LYS A 27 -2.77 -10.99 -14.14
C LYS A 27 -2.98 -12.30 -13.36
N LEU A 28 -1.90 -12.99 -13.00
CA LEU A 28 -1.95 -14.24 -12.25
C LEU A 28 -2.11 -14.02 -10.76
N ILE A 29 -1.43 -13.01 -10.21
CA ILE A 29 -1.36 -12.78 -8.76
C ILE A 29 -2.45 -11.84 -8.24
N ASP A 30 -2.85 -10.82 -9.01
CA ASP A 30 -3.83 -9.81 -8.57
C ASP A 30 -5.15 -10.41 -8.06
N PRO A 31 -5.76 -11.44 -8.68
CA PRO A 31 -7.03 -11.99 -8.20
C PRO A 31 -6.98 -12.58 -6.78
N THR A 32 -5.80 -13.02 -6.34
CA THR A 32 -5.61 -13.72 -5.06
C THR A 32 -4.84 -12.93 -4.02
N ALA A 33 -4.07 -11.92 -4.44
CA ALA A 33 -3.23 -11.13 -3.55
C ALA A 33 -4.05 -10.26 -2.61
N ASN A 34 -3.83 -10.40 -1.30
CA ASN A 34 -4.37 -9.48 -0.32
C ASN A 34 -3.68 -8.12 -0.43
N ARG A 35 -4.42 -7.05 -0.12
CA ARG A 35 -3.93 -5.67 -0.20
C ARG A 35 -3.71 -5.09 1.18
N TYR A 36 -2.58 -4.39 1.36
CA TYR A 36 -2.21 -3.75 2.61
C TYR A 36 -1.57 -2.39 2.36
N PHE A 37 -1.62 -1.50 3.33
CA PHE A 37 -0.88 -0.25 3.28
C PHE A 37 0.56 -0.46 3.76
N ALA A 38 1.47 0.24 3.10
CA ALA A 38 2.83 0.47 3.55
C ALA A 38 3.21 1.92 3.29
N VAL A 39 4.04 2.48 4.15
CA VAL A 39 4.56 3.85 4.06
C VAL A 39 6.08 3.74 4.08
N PHE A 40 6.73 4.07 2.96
CA PHE A 40 8.18 3.96 2.80
C PHE A 40 8.89 5.25 3.18
N GLU A 41 10.15 5.11 3.56
CA GLU A 41 11.02 6.24 3.88
C GLU A 41 11.37 7.07 2.62
N PRO A 42 11.52 8.39 2.76
CA PRO A 42 11.27 9.17 3.96
C PRO A 42 9.77 9.39 4.21
N TYR A 43 9.33 9.33 5.46
CA TYR A 43 7.96 9.62 5.85
C TYR A 43 7.89 10.74 6.90
N VAL A 44 6.70 11.34 7.03
CA VAL A 44 6.41 12.41 7.98
C VAL A 44 5.28 12.00 8.90
N LYS A 45 5.36 12.41 10.16
CA LYS A 45 4.27 12.28 11.13
C LYS A 45 3.43 13.55 11.11
N ILE A 46 2.11 13.39 11.06
CA ILE A 46 1.15 14.49 11.11
C ILE A 46 0.06 14.24 12.15
N THR A 47 -0.49 15.31 12.72
CA THR A 47 -1.61 15.26 13.65
C THR A 47 -2.94 15.35 12.89
N LEU A 48 -3.92 14.54 13.27
CA LEU A 48 -5.29 14.61 12.75
C LEU A 48 -6.14 15.49 13.68
N LYS A 49 -6.67 16.59 13.12
CA LYS A 49 -7.59 17.48 13.84
C LYS A 49 -9.05 17.13 13.53
N ASN A 50 -9.94 17.41 14.47
CA ASN A 50 -11.39 17.22 14.34
C ASN A 50 -11.82 15.76 14.05
N LEU A 51 -10.98 14.77 14.41
CA LEU A 51 -11.27 13.36 14.28
C LEU A 51 -11.31 12.71 15.67
N ALA A 52 -12.43 12.07 15.99
CA ALA A 52 -12.55 11.30 17.24
C ALA A 52 -11.69 10.02 17.18
N VAL A 53 -10.93 9.77 18.23
CA VAL A 53 -10.15 8.54 18.44
C VAL A 53 -10.46 7.97 19.84
N PRO A 54 -10.34 6.67 20.11
CA PRO A 54 -9.86 5.64 19.18
C PRO A 54 -10.85 5.33 18.06
N LYS A 55 -10.33 4.91 16.93
CA LYS A 55 -11.13 4.53 15.75
C LYS A 55 -10.59 3.25 15.11
N VAL A 56 -11.49 2.38 14.66
CA VAL A 56 -11.16 1.20 13.87
C VAL A 56 -11.59 1.46 12.43
N VAL A 57 -10.65 1.38 11.50
CA VAL A 57 -10.91 1.52 10.07
C VAL A 57 -10.96 0.14 9.44
N GLN A 58 -12.10 -0.21 8.85
CA GLN A 58 -12.30 -1.47 8.15
C GLN A 58 -12.10 -1.29 6.66
N LEU A 59 -11.28 -2.16 6.07
CA LEU A 59 -10.94 -2.17 4.66
C LEU A 59 -11.06 -3.60 4.12
N TYR A 60 -11.38 -3.74 2.85
CA TYR A 60 -11.37 -5.06 2.21
C TYR A 60 -9.93 -5.51 1.96
N LYS A 61 -9.65 -6.80 2.22
CA LYS A 61 -8.38 -7.42 1.82
C LYS A 61 -8.20 -7.46 0.31
N HIS A 62 -9.32 -7.50 -0.42
CA HIS A 62 -9.31 -7.45 -1.88
C HIS A 62 -10.66 -6.86 -2.38
N PRO A 63 -10.68 -6.01 -3.41
CA PRO A 63 -11.90 -5.34 -3.88
C PRO A 63 -13.00 -6.31 -4.34
N ASN A 64 -12.63 -7.50 -4.85
CA ASN A 64 -13.58 -8.52 -5.30
C ASN A 64 -13.98 -9.53 -4.19
N ARG A 65 -13.40 -9.42 -2.98
CA ARG A 65 -13.68 -10.30 -1.83
C ARG A 65 -14.19 -9.49 -0.66
N LYS A 66 -15.41 -8.98 -0.78
CA LYS A 66 -16.02 -8.07 0.21
C LYS A 66 -16.34 -8.71 1.57
N ASN A 67 -16.24 -10.02 1.68
CA ASN A 67 -16.37 -10.78 2.92
C ASN A 67 -15.05 -10.89 3.71
N GLU A 68 -13.92 -10.51 3.12
CA GLU A 68 -12.60 -10.54 3.76
C GLU A 68 -12.18 -9.13 4.16
N ILE A 69 -12.26 -8.84 5.45
CA ILE A 69 -11.98 -7.53 6.02
C ILE A 69 -10.63 -7.56 6.74
N ARG A 70 -9.93 -6.43 6.70
CA ARG A 70 -8.77 -6.10 7.53
C ARG A 70 -9.04 -4.83 8.33
N GLU A 71 -8.38 -4.67 9.44
CA GLU A 71 -8.62 -3.55 10.36
C GLU A 71 -7.34 -2.79 10.65
N ILE A 72 -7.42 -1.47 10.63
CA ILE A 72 -6.38 -0.58 11.10
C ILE A 72 -6.92 0.12 12.36
N LYS A 73 -6.23 -0.06 13.49
CA LYS A 73 -6.61 0.56 14.77
C LYS A 73 -5.84 1.87 14.92
N LEU A 74 -6.58 2.98 14.93
CA LEU A 74 -6.05 4.31 15.16
C LEU A 74 -6.33 4.71 16.63
N ASN A 75 -5.34 4.52 17.49
CA ASN A 75 -5.47 4.80 18.93
C ASN A 75 -5.20 6.28 19.27
N LYS A 76 -4.37 6.93 18.48
CA LYS A 76 -3.99 8.35 18.62
C LYS A 76 -4.37 9.10 17.34
N ALA A 77 -4.69 10.38 17.48
CA ALA A 77 -4.98 11.26 16.34
C ALA A 77 -3.68 11.69 15.62
N GLU A 78 -2.84 10.71 15.26
CA GLU A 78 -1.59 10.92 14.57
C GLU A 78 -1.34 9.78 13.57
N VAL A 79 -0.87 10.14 12.38
CA VAL A 79 -0.54 9.19 11.31
C VAL A 79 0.80 9.53 10.66
N VAL A 80 1.37 8.54 9.97
CA VAL A 80 2.53 8.73 9.09
C VAL A 80 2.09 8.67 7.63
N LEU A 81 2.67 9.56 6.82
CA LEU A 81 2.52 9.63 5.37
C LEU A 81 3.89 9.63 4.72
N GLU A 82 4.02 9.14 3.50
CA GLU A 82 5.23 9.35 2.72
C GLU A 82 5.48 10.84 2.51
N LYS A 83 6.73 11.25 2.65
CA LYS A 83 7.10 12.68 2.55
C LYS A 83 6.73 13.29 1.21
N ASN A 84 6.93 12.55 0.11
CA ASN A 84 6.59 13.01 -1.22
C ASN A 84 5.08 13.24 -1.38
N ASP A 85 4.25 12.33 -0.86
CA ASP A 85 2.79 12.48 -0.88
C ASP A 85 2.33 13.69 -0.06
N TYR A 86 2.95 13.89 1.10
CA TYR A 86 2.68 15.03 1.96
C TYR A 86 3.05 16.35 1.29
N GLU A 87 4.26 16.47 0.72
CA GLU A 87 4.74 17.70 0.08
C GLU A 87 3.95 18.05 -1.18
N ALA A 88 3.65 17.05 -2.01
CA ALA A 88 2.88 17.25 -3.24
C ALA A 88 1.42 17.70 -3.00
N ASN A 89 0.88 17.42 -1.81
CA ASN A 89 -0.53 17.66 -1.50
C ASN A 89 -0.75 18.64 -0.34
N SER A 90 0.29 19.27 0.17
CA SER A 90 0.16 20.30 1.21
C SER A 90 -0.74 21.46 0.76
N GLY A 91 -1.68 21.87 1.62
CA GLY A 91 -2.68 22.90 1.35
C GLY A 91 -3.88 22.45 0.52
N LYS A 92 -3.96 21.15 0.15
CA LYS A 92 -5.06 20.62 -0.66
C LYS A 92 -6.02 19.77 0.18
N GLU A 93 -7.23 19.61 -0.37
CA GLU A 93 -8.12 18.53 0.08
C GLU A 93 -7.60 17.18 -0.40
N ILE A 94 -7.54 16.23 0.52
CA ILE A 94 -7.05 14.86 0.29
C ILE A 94 -8.04 13.86 0.88
N ARG A 95 -7.92 12.61 0.45
CA ARG A 95 -8.56 11.49 1.13
C ARG A 95 -7.51 10.56 1.74
N LEU A 96 -7.53 10.44 3.06
CA LEU A 96 -6.85 9.33 3.73
C LEU A 96 -7.72 8.08 3.57
N MET A 97 -7.19 7.09 2.86
CA MET A 97 -7.97 5.94 2.39
C MET A 97 -8.63 5.19 3.56
N GLY A 98 -9.96 5.01 3.46
CA GLY A 98 -10.77 4.38 4.49
C GLY A 98 -11.04 5.23 5.74
N LEU A 99 -10.31 6.33 5.94
CA LEU A 99 -10.44 7.17 7.14
C LEU A 99 -11.38 8.37 6.92
N GLY A 100 -11.25 9.09 5.80
CA GLY A 100 -12.07 10.25 5.50
C GLY A 100 -11.39 11.29 4.60
N ASN A 101 -12.07 12.42 4.42
CA ASN A 101 -11.57 13.58 3.69
C ASN A 101 -10.95 14.58 4.66
N PHE A 102 -9.86 15.22 4.25
CA PHE A 102 -9.09 16.13 5.09
C PHE A 102 -8.54 17.28 4.27
N VAL A 103 -8.32 18.42 4.91
CA VAL A 103 -7.45 19.48 4.40
C VAL A 103 -6.06 19.29 4.97
N LEU A 104 -5.06 19.09 4.12
CA LEU A 104 -3.68 18.84 4.52
C LEU A 104 -2.95 20.14 4.79
N GLY A 105 -2.61 20.42 6.03
CA GLY A 105 -1.86 21.60 6.48
C GLY A 105 -0.41 21.26 6.85
N LYS A 106 0.29 22.27 7.38
CA LYS A 106 1.68 22.12 7.82
C LYS A 106 1.75 21.36 9.14
N GLY A 107 2.12 20.06 9.07
CA GLY A 107 2.22 19.17 10.23
C GLY A 107 0.88 18.63 10.75
N PHE A 108 -0.21 18.87 10.05
CA PHE A 108 -1.53 18.37 10.42
C PHE A 108 -2.42 18.06 9.22
N ALA A 109 -3.47 17.28 9.42
CA ALA A 109 -4.59 17.17 8.50
C ALA A 109 -5.91 17.37 9.28
N GLU A 110 -6.76 18.26 8.79
CA GLU A 110 -8.04 18.59 9.43
C GLU A 110 -9.17 17.82 8.76
N PHE A 111 -9.89 17.03 9.54
CA PHE A 111 -11.01 16.23 9.06
C PHE A 111 -12.16 17.14 8.62
N THR A 112 -12.70 16.89 7.44
CA THR A 112 -13.84 17.63 6.89
C THR A 112 -15.10 16.79 6.88
N ASP A 113 -15.06 15.66 6.21
CA ASP A 113 -16.21 14.75 6.07
C ASP A 113 -15.77 13.35 5.59
N ASN A 114 -16.72 12.47 5.34
CA ASN A 114 -16.47 11.15 4.76
C ASN A 114 -17.23 10.93 3.44
N ASP A 115 -17.56 12.02 2.73
CA ASP A 115 -18.29 11.95 1.48
C ASP A 115 -17.41 11.42 0.34
N LEU A 116 -17.75 10.22 -0.17
CA LEU A 116 -17.05 9.59 -1.27
C LEU A 116 -17.29 10.30 -2.61
N ALA A 117 -18.43 11.00 -2.77
CA ALA A 117 -18.73 11.69 -4.00
C ALA A 117 -17.82 12.91 -4.19
N LYS A 118 -17.59 13.66 -3.12
CA LYS A 118 -16.62 14.77 -3.10
C LYS A 118 -15.19 14.29 -3.34
N ALA A 119 -14.84 13.12 -2.79
CA ALA A 119 -13.49 12.58 -2.86
C ALA A 119 -13.05 12.09 -4.25
N LYS A 120 -13.93 12.06 -5.26
CA LYS A 120 -13.59 11.57 -6.62
C LYS A 120 -12.43 12.32 -7.27
N GLY A 121 -12.27 13.60 -6.96
CA GLY A 121 -11.19 14.46 -7.47
C GLY A 121 -10.00 14.62 -6.52
N PHE A 122 -10.07 14.07 -5.31
CA PHE A 122 -9.02 14.26 -4.32
C PHE A 122 -7.86 13.28 -4.52
N PRO A 123 -6.63 13.66 -4.21
CA PRO A 123 -5.55 12.72 -4.02
C PRO A 123 -5.88 11.72 -2.90
N HIS A 124 -5.78 10.43 -3.20
CA HIS A 124 -6.00 9.37 -2.22
C HIS A 124 -4.65 8.92 -1.67
N LEU A 125 -4.40 9.15 -0.40
CA LEU A 125 -3.14 8.85 0.26
C LEU A 125 -3.26 7.63 1.18
N HIS A 126 -2.21 6.80 1.18
CA HIS A 126 -2.01 5.76 2.18
C HIS A 126 -1.46 6.38 3.45
N TRP A 127 -1.77 5.75 4.54
CA TRP A 127 -1.35 6.20 5.87
C TRP A 127 -1.24 5.00 6.81
N LEU A 128 -0.47 5.17 7.87
CA LEU A 128 -0.44 4.23 8.99
C LEU A 128 -0.54 5.00 10.30
N PRO A 129 -1.05 4.39 11.38
CA PRO A 129 -0.98 4.96 12.72
C PRO A 129 0.46 5.31 13.09
N SER A 130 0.67 6.41 13.81
CA SER A 130 2.00 6.87 14.21
C SER A 130 2.71 5.95 15.21
N ASP A 131 1.97 5.04 15.83
CA ASP A 131 2.44 4.00 16.75
C ASP A 131 2.60 2.63 16.06
N THR A 132 2.63 2.58 14.74
CA THR A 132 2.92 1.36 13.98
C THR A 132 4.38 0.95 14.19
N GLU A 133 4.59 -0.28 14.70
CA GLU A 133 5.92 -0.82 14.99
C GLU A 133 6.40 -1.82 13.94
N LEU A 134 5.49 -2.38 13.12
CA LEU A 134 5.85 -3.35 12.09
C LEU A 134 6.63 -2.67 10.97
N LYS A 135 7.89 -3.02 10.83
CA LYS A 135 8.78 -2.56 9.75
C LYS A 135 8.70 -3.49 8.56
N ILE A 136 9.03 -2.96 7.39
CA ILE A 136 9.18 -3.74 6.17
C ILE A 136 10.43 -3.30 5.42
N THR A 137 11.18 -4.28 4.91
CA THR A 137 12.26 -4.09 3.95
C THR A 137 11.91 -4.87 2.69
N VAL A 138 11.85 -4.19 1.56
CA VAL A 138 11.57 -4.81 0.26
C VAL A 138 12.82 -4.76 -0.60
N LEU A 139 13.32 -5.93 -0.99
CA LEU A 139 14.41 -6.06 -1.96
C LEU A 139 13.83 -5.89 -3.37
N ASN A 140 14.33 -4.90 -4.09
CA ASN A 140 13.97 -4.63 -5.48
C ASN A 140 14.77 -5.51 -6.46
N GLU A 141 14.35 -5.49 -7.73
CA GLU A 141 14.99 -6.24 -8.82
C GLU A 141 16.42 -5.77 -9.14
N ASP A 142 16.76 -4.51 -8.85
CA ASP A 142 18.10 -3.92 -9.01
C ASP A 142 19.04 -4.16 -7.81
N GLY A 143 18.56 -4.88 -6.78
CA GLY A 143 19.27 -5.13 -5.55
C GLY A 143 19.17 -4.01 -4.51
N SER A 144 18.49 -2.91 -4.81
CA SER A 144 18.22 -1.86 -3.83
C SER A 144 17.16 -2.32 -2.81
N GLU A 145 17.18 -1.71 -1.63
CA GLU A 145 16.20 -1.97 -0.59
C GLU A 145 15.33 -0.73 -0.32
N LEU A 146 14.02 -0.96 -0.23
CA LEU A 146 13.06 0.01 0.28
C LEU A 146 12.74 -0.33 1.73
N GLN A 147 12.87 0.65 2.62
CA GLN A 147 12.55 0.51 4.04
C GLN A 147 11.34 1.35 4.40
N GLY A 148 10.52 0.85 5.34
CA GLY A 148 9.32 1.55 5.75
C GLY A 148 8.56 0.86 6.88
N LEU A 149 7.33 1.29 7.07
CA LEU A 149 6.36 0.73 7.99
C LEU A 149 5.26 0.02 7.21
N ALA A 150 4.68 -1.00 7.80
CA ALA A 150 3.61 -1.78 7.21
C ALA A 150 2.44 -1.97 8.17
N GLU A 151 1.27 -2.17 7.62
CA GLU A 151 0.06 -2.54 8.34
C GLU A 151 0.29 -3.82 9.17
N THR A 152 -0.12 -3.82 10.44
CA THR A 152 0.14 -4.92 11.38
C THR A 152 -0.38 -6.28 10.86
N GLY A 153 -1.49 -6.28 10.11
CA GLY A 153 -2.06 -7.50 9.52
C GLY A 153 -1.16 -8.17 8.48
N LEU A 154 -0.13 -7.48 7.97
CA LEU A 154 0.79 -8.03 6.98
C LEU A 154 1.68 -9.16 7.56
N LYS A 155 1.86 -9.21 8.87
CA LYS A 155 2.60 -10.30 9.57
C LYS A 155 2.01 -11.70 9.31
N ASP A 156 0.70 -11.79 9.01
CA ASP A 156 -0.01 -13.04 8.79
C ASP A 156 0.11 -13.53 7.32
N GLU A 157 0.84 -12.80 6.50
CA GLU A 157 1.01 -13.07 5.06
C GLU A 157 2.40 -13.62 4.70
N VAL A 158 3.18 -14.08 5.68
CA VAL A 158 4.49 -14.71 5.43
C VAL A 158 4.33 -15.87 4.45
N SER A 159 5.27 -15.96 3.50
CA SER A 159 5.30 -16.90 2.37
C SER A 159 4.26 -16.63 1.27
N LYS A 160 3.46 -15.57 1.35
CA LYS A 160 2.46 -15.21 0.34
C LYS A 160 2.87 -13.98 -0.46
N VAL A 161 2.29 -13.88 -1.66
CA VAL A 161 2.35 -12.65 -2.47
C VAL A 161 1.19 -11.75 -2.06
N VAL A 162 1.50 -10.49 -1.80
CA VAL A 162 0.56 -9.44 -1.44
C VAL A 162 0.71 -8.24 -2.35
N GLN A 163 -0.29 -7.38 -2.41
CA GLN A 163 -0.16 -6.06 -2.99
C GLN A 163 0.05 -5.02 -1.88
N LEU A 164 1.15 -4.30 -1.92
CA LEU A 164 1.25 -3.02 -1.22
C LEU A 164 0.46 -2.02 -2.06
N GLU A 165 -0.74 -1.70 -1.58
CA GLU A 165 -1.81 -1.08 -2.36
C GLU A 165 -1.33 0.17 -3.11
N ARG A 166 -1.62 0.24 -4.42
CA ARG A 166 -1.20 1.31 -5.35
C ARG A 166 0.32 1.46 -5.54
N LYS A 167 1.12 0.56 -5.01
CA LYS A 167 2.58 0.56 -5.18
C LYS A 167 3.02 -0.58 -6.10
N PHE A 168 3.11 -1.77 -5.55
CA PHE A 168 3.57 -2.96 -6.27
C PHE A 168 3.14 -4.23 -5.54
N PHE A 169 3.37 -5.37 -6.19
CA PHE A 169 3.26 -6.69 -5.56
C PHE A 169 4.62 -7.13 -5.02
N CYS A 170 4.60 -7.75 -3.85
CA CYS A 170 5.79 -8.35 -3.26
C CYS A 170 5.45 -9.67 -2.58
N LYS A 171 6.43 -10.56 -2.49
CA LYS A 171 6.33 -11.79 -1.70
C LYS A 171 6.94 -11.52 -0.32
N ILE A 172 6.18 -11.80 0.73
CA ILE A 172 6.68 -11.73 2.10
C ILE A 172 7.47 -13.00 2.37
N GLU A 173 8.79 -12.89 2.56
CA GLU A 173 9.66 -14.05 2.73
C GLU A 173 9.74 -14.50 4.19
N SER A 174 9.98 -13.56 5.09
CA SER A 174 10.16 -13.86 6.51
C SER A 174 9.79 -12.66 7.39
N MET A 175 9.73 -12.90 8.70
CA MET A 175 9.60 -11.87 9.72
C MET A 175 10.64 -12.11 10.81
N GLU A 176 11.46 -11.10 11.08
CA GLU A 176 12.51 -11.14 12.10
C GLU A 176 12.50 -9.84 12.91
N ASN A 177 12.47 -9.92 14.23
CA ASN A 177 12.53 -8.76 15.13
C ASN A 177 11.56 -7.62 14.73
N SER A 178 10.28 -7.95 14.46
CA SER A 178 9.25 -7.01 14.00
C SER A 178 9.55 -6.35 12.65
N THR A 179 10.42 -6.94 11.84
CA THR A 179 10.74 -6.51 10.48
C THR A 179 10.35 -7.60 9.49
N LEU A 180 9.49 -7.28 8.54
CA LEU A 180 9.18 -8.14 7.42
C LEU A 180 10.26 -7.98 6.34
N LYS A 181 10.74 -9.11 5.83
CA LYS A 181 11.57 -9.19 4.63
C LYS A 181 10.70 -9.57 3.45
N ALA A 182 10.72 -8.78 2.41
CA ALA A 182 9.92 -9.00 1.21
C ALA A 182 10.75 -8.83 -0.06
N ILE A 183 10.30 -9.46 -1.13
CA ILE A 183 10.92 -9.37 -2.47
C ILE A 183 9.87 -8.79 -3.43
N TYR A 184 10.25 -7.76 -4.16
CA TYR A 184 9.45 -7.20 -5.25
C TYR A 184 9.14 -8.29 -6.29
N THR A 185 7.92 -8.32 -6.81
CA THR A 185 7.50 -9.31 -7.82
C THR A 185 6.97 -8.69 -9.10
N SER A 186 6.21 -7.59 -9.01
CA SER A 186 5.70 -6.85 -10.18
C SER A 186 5.02 -5.54 -9.77
N LYS A 187 4.88 -4.64 -10.73
CA LYS A 187 4.14 -3.38 -10.58
C LYS A 187 2.73 -3.48 -11.13
#